data_cd97af3f48045d8306c12e402ac19ac3
#
_entry.id   cd97af3f48045d8306c12e402ac19ac3
#
_cell.length_a   1.000
_cell.length_b   1.000
_cell.length_c   1.000
_cell.angle_alpha   90.00
_cell.angle_beta   90.00
_cell.angle_gamma   90.00
#
_symmetry.space_group_name_H-M   'P 1'
#
loop_
_entity.id
_entity.type
_entity.pdbx_description
1 polymer ?
#
loop_
_entity_poly.entity_id
_entity_poly.type
_entity_poly.pdbx_seq_one_letter_code
_entity_poly.pdbx_strand_id
1 'polypeptide(L)'
;MRKYQAPTGNFFRLPNNVFDLGLTPIQLAIYAYLVSCAGSRGYCWPSLEKIARRIGTGKTAVQEHLNVLVQRQLIAKSKRTTASGHRNNVYTLLSLDNPEVYRDLTPPQELPLDIFDDLPV
;
A
#
# COMPACT_ATOMS: atom_id res chain seq x y z
N MET A 1 9.90 30.15 -9.03
CA MET A 1 9.40 28.76 -8.78
C MET A 1 10.61 27.85 -8.55
N ARG A 2 10.57 27.10 -7.45
CA ARG A 2 11.68 26.18 -7.16
C ARG A 2 11.60 24.96 -8.05
N LYS A 3 12.74 24.56 -8.61
CA LYS A 3 12.80 23.29 -9.35
C LYS A 3 12.69 22.11 -8.39
N TYR A 4 12.02 21.06 -8.84
CA TYR A 4 11.96 19.84 -8.07
C TYR A 4 13.34 19.19 -7.98
N GLN A 5 13.71 18.82 -6.76
CA GLN A 5 14.94 18.07 -6.51
C GLN A 5 14.57 16.77 -5.81
N ALA A 6 14.93 15.65 -6.44
CA ALA A 6 14.65 14.35 -5.84
C ALA A 6 15.46 14.20 -4.55
N PRO A 7 14.85 13.67 -3.48
CA PRO A 7 15.58 13.42 -2.24
C PRO A 7 16.69 12.38 -2.47
N THR A 8 17.83 12.60 -1.82
CA THR A 8 18.97 11.69 -1.88
C THR A 8 19.02 10.74 -0.69
N GLY A 9 18.17 10.96 0.32
CA GLY A 9 18.04 10.11 1.48
C GLY A 9 16.67 10.28 2.11
N ASN A 10 16.36 9.44 3.10
CA ASN A 10 15.09 9.48 3.81
C ASN A 10 13.89 9.33 2.87
N PHE A 11 13.97 8.32 2.01
CA PHE A 11 12.89 8.00 1.09
C PHE A 11 12.74 6.49 0.99
N PHE A 12 11.60 6.04 0.46
CA PHE A 12 11.37 4.63 0.15
C PHE A 12 11.00 4.49 -1.32
N ARG A 13 11.09 3.27 -1.82
CA ARG A 13 10.76 2.97 -3.22
C ARG A 13 9.40 2.31 -3.32
N LEU A 14 8.63 2.75 -4.30
CA LEU A 14 7.35 2.18 -4.62
C LEU A 14 7.33 1.88 -6.13
N PRO A 15 6.96 0.65 -6.54
CA PRO A 15 6.94 0.33 -7.96
C PRO A 15 5.96 1.21 -8.71
N ASN A 16 6.31 1.61 -9.93
CA ASN A 16 5.41 2.41 -10.75
C ASN A 16 4.08 1.71 -11.01
N ASN A 17 4.11 0.39 -11.15
CA ASN A 17 2.91 -0.40 -11.43
C ASN A 17 1.96 -0.52 -10.24
N VAL A 18 2.29 0.08 -9.10
CA VAL A 18 1.36 0.14 -7.97
C VAL A 18 0.05 0.80 -8.37
N PHE A 19 0.09 1.73 -9.31
CA PHE A 19 -1.11 2.41 -9.80
C PHE A 19 -1.99 1.52 -10.67
N ASP A 20 -1.45 0.40 -11.14
CA ASP A 20 -2.20 -0.59 -11.93
C ASP A 20 -2.91 -1.63 -11.05
N LEU A 21 -2.73 -1.54 -9.73
CA LEU A 21 -3.37 -2.48 -8.80
C LEU A 21 -4.85 -2.18 -8.56
N GLY A 22 -5.33 -1.01 -8.94
CA GLY A 22 -6.73 -0.65 -8.74
C GLY A 22 -7.10 -0.42 -7.28
N LEU A 23 -6.15 0.03 -6.48
CA LEU A 23 -6.41 0.31 -5.06
C LEU A 23 -7.14 1.64 -4.91
N THR A 24 -8.01 1.71 -3.89
CA THR A 24 -8.59 3.01 -3.50
C THR A 24 -7.50 3.90 -2.91
N PRO A 25 -7.72 5.23 -2.83
CA PRO A 25 -6.69 6.12 -2.26
C PRO A 25 -6.25 5.72 -0.86
N ILE A 26 -7.18 5.31 0.01
CA ILE A 26 -6.82 4.90 1.37
C ILE A 26 -6.02 3.59 1.34
N GLN A 27 -6.42 2.63 0.52
CA GLN A 27 -5.69 1.38 0.37
C GLN A 27 -4.27 1.62 -0.14
N LEU A 28 -4.13 2.49 -1.13
CA LEU A 28 -2.82 2.85 -1.67
C LEU A 28 -1.95 3.52 -0.59
N ALA A 29 -2.53 4.44 0.18
CA ALA A 29 -1.80 5.11 1.25
C ALA A 29 -1.33 4.13 2.33
N ILE A 30 -2.20 3.20 2.73
CA ILE A 30 -1.84 2.16 3.72
C ILE A 30 -0.74 1.28 3.16
N TYR A 31 -0.89 0.83 1.92
CA TYR A 31 0.12 -0.02 1.27
C TYR A 31 1.47 0.69 1.21
N ALA A 32 1.49 1.95 0.76
CA ALA A 32 2.72 2.73 0.69
C ALA A 32 3.35 2.93 2.07
N TYR A 33 2.54 3.17 3.09
CA TYR A 33 3.04 3.30 4.46
C TYR A 33 3.70 2.00 4.93
N LEU A 34 3.09 0.85 4.67
CA LEU A 34 3.67 -0.44 5.04
C LEU A 34 4.99 -0.68 4.30
N VAL A 35 5.06 -0.33 3.02
CA VAL A 35 6.32 -0.44 2.26
C VAL A 35 7.41 0.42 2.91
N SER A 36 7.06 1.65 3.31
CA SER A 36 8.02 2.54 3.95
C SER A 36 8.51 2.01 5.30
N CYS A 37 7.63 1.37 6.06
CA CYS A 37 7.98 0.78 7.36
C CYS A 37 8.81 -0.48 7.22
N ALA A 38 8.52 -1.29 6.20
CA ALA A 38 9.20 -2.57 6.00
C ALA A 38 10.63 -2.39 5.52
N GLY A 39 10.85 -1.44 4.63
CA GLY A 39 12.17 -1.25 4.05
C GLY A 39 12.68 -2.52 3.38
N SER A 40 13.99 -2.76 3.45
CA SER A 40 14.60 -3.93 2.84
C SER A 40 14.25 -5.25 3.53
N ARG A 41 13.72 -5.20 4.78
CA ARG A 41 13.29 -6.42 5.47
C ARG A 41 12.11 -7.08 4.79
N GLY A 42 11.22 -6.29 4.18
CA GLY A 42 10.02 -6.78 3.54
C GLY A 42 8.86 -7.09 4.48
N TYR A 43 8.97 -6.78 5.77
CA TYR A 43 7.89 -6.95 6.75
C TYR A 43 7.95 -5.89 7.81
N CYS A 44 6.80 -5.62 8.46
CA CYS A 44 6.68 -4.62 9.51
C CYS A 44 5.51 -4.96 10.44
N TRP A 45 5.44 -4.25 11.56
CA TRP A 45 4.40 -4.52 12.57
C TRP A 45 3.83 -3.24 13.21
N PRO A 46 3.45 -2.23 12.44
CA PRO A 46 2.85 -1.04 13.01
C PRO A 46 1.47 -1.36 13.60
N SER A 47 1.10 -0.67 14.69
CA SER A 47 -0.23 -0.82 15.27
C SER A 47 -1.29 -0.20 14.35
N LEU A 48 -2.54 -0.64 14.50
CA LEU A 48 -3.65 -0.04 13.77
C LEU A 48 -3.77 1.45 14.06
N GLU A 49 -3.54 1.84 15.31
CA GLU A 49 -3.57 3.26 15.71
C GLU A 49 -2.49 4.06 15.01
N LYS A 50 -1.30 3.50 14.90
CA LYS A 50 -0.19 4.18 14.22
C LYS A 50 -0.49 4.35 12.75
N ILE A 51 -0.98 3.31 12.09
CA ILE A 51 -1.38 3.39 10.68
C ILE A 51 -2.45 4.47 10.51
N ALA A 52 -3.49 4.41 11.35
CA ALA A 52 -4.61 5.35 11.27
C ALA A 52 -4.15 6.80 11.41
N ARG A 53 -3.25 7.08 12.35
CA ARG A 53 -2.73 8.44 12.53
C ARG A 53 -1.90 8.90 11.34
N ARG A 54 -1.09 8.01 10.80
CA ARG A 54 -0.19 8.37 9.68
C ARG A 54 -0.95 8.59 8.39
N ILE A 55 -2.04 7.84 8.19
CA ILE A 55 -2.85 7.94 6.98
C ILE A 55 -3.94 9.02 7.12
N GLY A 56 -4.34 9.33 8.37
CA GLY A 56 -5.41 10.30 8.61
C GLY A 56 -6.79 9.70 8.51
N THR A 57 -6.98 8.47 8.99
CA THR A 57 -8.27 7.78 8.97
C THR A 57 -8.50 7.06 10.30
N GLY A 58 -9.63 6.41 10.46
CA GLY A 58 -9.96 5.66 11.68
C GLY A 58 -9.42 4.24 11.67
N LYS A 59 -9.32 3.64 12.87
CA LYS A 59 -8.84 2.27 13.03
C LYS A 59 -9.70 1.24 12.31
N THR A 60 -11.02 1.41 12.33
CA THR A 60 -11.95 0.50 11.66
C THR A 60 -11.70 0.49 10.15
N ALA A 61 -11.55 1.68 9.56
CA ALA A 61 -11.24 1.79 8.15
C ALA A 61 -9.90 1.15 7.81
N VAL A 62 -8.88 1.36 8.65
CA VAL A 62 -7.57 0.72 8.46
C VAL A 62 -7.73 -0.79 8.43
N GLN A 63 -8.45 -1.35 9.39
CA GLN A 63 -8.63 -2.81 9.47
C GLN A 63 -9.34 -3.35 8.23
N GLU A 64 -10.39 -2.68 7.77
CA GLU A 64 -11.12 -3.09 6.57
C GLU A 64 -10.23 -3.07 5.34
N HIS A 65 -9.48 -2.00 5.16
CA HIS A 65 -8.60 -1.86 4.00
C HIS A 65 -7.39 -2.81 4.06
N LEU A 66 -6.87 -3.09 5.26
CA LEU A 66 -5.84 -4.12 5.41
C LEU A 66 -6.37 -5.49 4.99
N ASN A 67 -7.61 -5.82 5.35
CA ASN A 67 -8.21 -7.08 4.95
C ASN A 67 -8.31 -7.19 3.43
N VAL A 68 -8.64 -6.09 2.76
CA VAL A 68 -8.66 -6.07 1.29
C VAL A 68 -7.26 -6.33 0.72
N LEU A 69 -6.24 -5.69 1.28
CA LEU A 69 -4.86 -5.90 0.82
C LEU A 69 -4.42 -7.37 0.99
N VAL A 70 -4.84 -8.00 2.09
CA VAL A 70 -4.57 -9.43 2.32
C VAL A 70 -5.31 -10.28 1.28
N GLN A 71 -6.59 -10.02 1.05
CA GLN A 71 -7.39 -10.76 0.06
C GLN A 71 -6.81 -10.61 -1.35
N ARG A 72 -6.28 -9.43 -1.67
CA ARG A 72 -5.68 -9.14 -2.95
C ARG A 72 -4.27 -9.74 -3.08
N GLN A 73 -3.76 -10.41 -2.06
CA GLN A 73 -2.43 -11.03 -2.04
C GLN A 73 -1.29 -10.01 -2.23
N LEU A 74 -1.50 -8.81 -1.75
CA LEU A 74 -0.48 -7.77 -1.77
C LEU A 74 0.36 -7.80 -0.50
N ILE A 75 -0.24 -8.24 0.60
CA ILE A 75 0.42 -8.45 1.89
C ILE A 75 -0.06 -9.75 2.50
N ALA A 76 0.78 -10.33 3.36
CA ALA A 76 0.40 -11.44 4.22
C ALA A 76 0.37 -10.96 5.65
N LYS A 77 -0.63 -11.40 6.41
CA LYS A 77 -0.79 -11.02 7.81
C LYS A 77 -0.52 -12.25 8.68
N SER A 78 0.36 -12.08 9.66
CA SER A 78 0.63 -13.10 10.67
C SER A 78 0.64 -12.45 12.04
N LYS A 79 0.61 -13.28 13.09
CA LYS A 79 0.68 -12.79 14.46
C LYS A 79 2.00 -13.20 15.08
N ARG A 80 2.57 -12.28 15.86
CA ARG A 80 3.80 -12.52 16.59
C ARG A 80 3.54 -12.21 18.08
N THR A 81 4.01 -13.08 18.95
CA THR A 81 3.98 -12.84 20.39
C THR A 81 5.33 -12.31 20.83
N THR A 82 5.33 -11.15 21.48
CA THR A 82 6.56 -10.58 22.05
C THR A 82 6.93 -11.28 23.35
N ALA A 83 8.17 -11.06 23.81
CA ALA A 83 8.66 -11.62 25.08
C ALA A 83 7.82 -11.17 26.28
N SER A 84 7.15 -10.00 26.19
CA SER A 84 6.25 -9.49 27.24
C SER A 84 4.82 -10.02 27.12
N GLY A 85 4.54 -10.93 26.18
CA GLY A 85 3.22 -11.52 25.99
C GLY A 85 2.27 -10.73 25.09
N HIS A 86 2.70 -9.60 24.54
CA HIS A 86 1.88 -8.82 23.62
C HIS A 86 1.84 -9.51 22.24
N ARG A 87 0.65 -9.51 21.64
CA ARG A 87 0.47 -10.05 20.29
C ARG A 87 0.41 -8.89 19.30
N ASN A 88 1.33 -8.91 18.35
CA ASN A 88 1.39 -7.92 17.28
C ASN A 88 1.05 -8.58 15.95
N ASN A 89 0.36 -7.82 15.09
CA ASN A 89 0.20 -8.22 13.70
C ASN A 89 1.48 -7.88 12.94
N VAL A 90 1.96 -8.85 12.17
CA VAL A 90 3.09 -8.65 11.28
C VAL A 90 2.57 -8.67 9.85
N TYR A 91 2.92 -7.66 9.08
CA TYR A 91 2.53 -7.52 7.68
C TYR A 91 3.75 -7.76 6.82
N THR A 92 3.70 -8.80 5.99
CA THR A 92 4.77 -9.13 5.06
C THR A 92 4.36 -8.69 3.67
N LEU A 93 5.22 -7.93 3.00
CA LEU A 93 4.96 -7.49 1.64
C LEU A 93 5.18 -8.65 0.68
N LEU A 94 4.25 -8.85 -0.24
CA LEU A 94 4.34 -9.89 -1.24
C LEU A 94 4.78 -9.29 -2.58
N SER A 95 5.39 -10.12 -3.43
CA SER A 95 5.87 -9.68 -4.72
C SER A 95 4.71 -9.24 -5.61
N LEU A 96 4.87 -8.14 -6.33
CA LEU A 96 3.91 -7.65 -7.32
C LEU A 96 4.11 -8.30 -8.68
N ASP A 97 5.07 -9.22 -8.82
CA ASP A 97 5.33 -9.91 -10.09
C ASP A 97 4.29 -10.98 -10.41
N ASN A 98 3.45 -11.33 -9.43
CA ASN A 98 2.38 -12.31 -9.66
C ASN A 98 1.24 -11.66 -10.46
N PRO A 99 0.93 -12.17 -11.66
CA PRO A 99 -0.17 -11.60 -12.47
C PRO A 99 -1.52 -11.64 -11.77
N GLU A 100 -1.71 -12.54 -10.82
CA GLU A 100 -2.99 -12.68 -10.12
C GLU A 100 -3.36 -11.46 -9.27
N VAL A 101 -2.38 -10.65 -8.84
CA VAL A 101 -2.68 -9.46 -8.07
C VAL A 101 -3.42 -8.40 -8.90
N TYR A 102 -3.37 -8.53 -10.23
CA TYR A 102 -4.03 -7.61 -11.15
C TYR A 102 -5.35 -8.19 -11.70
N ARG A 103 -5.73 -9.39 -11.27
CA ARG A 103 -6.87 -10.12 -11.85
C ARG A 103 -8.20 -9.39 -11.69
N ASP A 104 -8.36 -8.69 -10.57
CA ASP A 104 -9.60 -8.03 -10.21
C ASP A 104 -9.66 -6.57 -10.67
N LEU A 105 -8.70 -6.15 -11.49
CA LEU A 105 -8.81 -4.87 -12.15
C LEU A 105 -9.95 -4.97 -13.15
N THR A 106 -11.16 -4.73 -12.66
CA THR A 106 -12.27 -4.41 -13.57
C THR A 106 -11.89 -3.11 -14.24
N PRO A 107 -11.70 -3.09 -15.55
CA PRO A 107 -11.41 -1.81 -16.20
C PRO A 107 -12.52 -0.86 -15.83
N PRO A 108 -12.21 0.36 -15.36
CA PRO A 108 -13.22 1.38 -15.21
C PRO A 108 -13.95 1.49 -16.53
N GLN A 109 -15.25 1.80 -16.47
CA GLN A 109 -16.03 2.04 -17.67
C GLN A 109 -15.15 2.74 -18.71
N GLU A 110 -15.12 2.18 -19.91
CA GLU A 110 -14.30 2.73 -20.97
C GLU A 110 -14.57 4.22 -21.10
N LEU A 111 -13.68 5.02 -20.53
CA LEU A 111 -13.66 6.43 -20.85
C LEU A 111 -13.11 6.55 -22.26
N PRO A 112 -13.68 7.46 -23.07
CA PRO A 112 -13.15 7.65 -24.42
C PRO A 112 -11.64 7.89 -24.35
N LEU A 113 -10.88 7.18 -25.16
CA LEU A 113 -9.41 7.26 -25.16
C LEU A 113 -8.90 8.68 -25.34
N ASP A 114 -9.62 9.49 -26.10
CA ASP A 114 -9.28 10.88 -26.38
C ASP A 114 -9.22 11.76 -25.11
N ILE A 115 -9.93 11.39 -24.04
CA ILE A 115 -9.85 12.13 -22.79
C ILE A 115 -8.46 11.97 -22.15
N PHE A 116 -7.83 10.82 -22.32
CA PHE A 116 -6.53 10.55 -21.74
C PHE A 116 -5.38 11.14 -22.58
N ASP A 117 -5.58 11.26 -23.87
CA ASP A 117 -4.57 11.81 -24.78
C ASP A 117 -4.32 13.28 -24.54
N ASP A 118 -5.30 14.00 -24.01
CA ASP A 118 -5.21 15.44 -23.74
C ASP A 118 -4.71 15.75 -22.33
N LEU A 119 -4.47 14.74 -21.48
CA LEU A 119 -3.99 14.96 -20.14
C LEU A 119 -2.47 15.06 -20.11
N PRO A 120 -1.92 16.12 -19.49
CA PRO A 120 -0.46 16.21 -19.35
C PRO A 120 0.03 15.06 -18.48
N VAL A 121 1.08 14.44 -18.92
CA VAL A 121 1.72 13.32 -18.21
C VAL A 121 2.56 13.84 -17.05
#